data_a7ed5e344b7012a9404ca350fb2387b2
#
_entry.id   a7ed5e344b7012a9404ca350fb2387b2
#
_cell.length_a   1.000
_cell.length_b   1.000
_cell.length_c   1.000
_cell.angle_alpha   90.00
_cell.angle_beta   90.00
_cell.angle_gamma   90.00
#
_symmetry.space_group_name_H-M   'P 1'
#
loop_
_entity.id
_entity.type
_entity.pdbx_description
1 polymer ?
#
loop_
_entity_poly.entity_id
_entity_poly.type
_entity_poly.pdbx_seq_one_letter_code
_entity_poly.pdbx_strand_id
1 'polypeptide(L)' 'MNVEIERNFGEQPIAGIMEGHGLKAQDLVSISTEQLTYKMVYRACKGRRLTLNVKSKIRDALNKSIGEEYSMEELFTY' A
#
# COMPACT_ATOMS: atom_id res chain seq x y z
N MET A 1 13.11 10.73 -22.89
CA MET A 1 12.66 10.81 -21.54
C MET A 1 11.35 10.15 -21.35
N ASN A 2 11.28 9.48 -20.35
CA ASN A 2 10.21 8.57 -20.16
C ASN A 2 9.36 8.99 -18.97
N VAL A 3 8.09 9.23 -19.21
CA VAL A 3 7.21 9.70 -18.15
C VAL A 3 6.96 8.66 -17.08
N GLU A 4 7.19 7.39 -17.39
CA GLU A 4 7.01 6.36 -16.39
C GLU A 4 7.96 6.52 -15.24
N ILE A 5 9.12 7.11 -15.50
CA ILE A 5 10.09 7.34 -14.44
C ILE A 5 9.49 8.22 -13.36
N GLU A 6 8.69 9.20 -13.79
CA GLU A 6 8.10 10.15 -12.85
C GLU A 6 7.01 9.53 -12.01
N ARG A 7 6.50 8.37 -12.43
CA ARG A 7 5.41 7.72 -11.72
C ARG A 7 5.87 6.59 -10.84
N ASN A 8 7.18 6.40 -10.77
CA ASN A 8 7.74 5.38 -9.92
C ASN A 8 8.49 6.05 -8.79
N PHE A 9 7.89 6.05 -7.62
CA PHE A 9 8.41 6.75 -6.46
C PHE A 9 9.32 5.87 -5.61
N GLY A 10 9.58 4.66 -6.07
CA GLY A 10 10.43 3.76 -5.32
C GLY A 10 9.68 3.02 -4.24
N GLU A 11 10.40 2.16 -3.55
CA GLU A 11 9.79 1.36 -2.50
C GLU A 11 9.25 2.24 -1.39
N GLN A 12 8.04 1.98 -0.97
CA GLN A 12 7.33 2.82 -0.03
C GLN A 12 7.44 2.30 1.40
N PRO A 13 7.28 3.19 2.40
CA PRO A 13 7.37 2.76 3.81
C PRO A 13 6.43 1.60 4.14
N ILE A 14 5.28 1.54 3.49
CA ILE A 14 4.33 0.45 3.75
C ILE A 14 4.95 -0.92 3.50
N ALA A 15 5.87 -1.02 2.54
CA ALA A 15 6.51 -2.29 2.25
C ALA A 15 7.31 -2.79 3.44
N GLY A 16 8.08 -1.91 4.07
CA GLY A 16 8.86 -2.27 5.24
C GLY A 16 7.99 -2.60 6.44
N ILE A 17 6.89 -1.85 6.59
CA ILE A 17 5.96 -2.10 7.69
C ILE A 17 5.31 -3.46 7.53
N MET A 18 4.88 -3.80 6.32
CA MET A 18 4.28 -5.11 6.07
C MET A 18 5.28 -6.22 6.33
N GLU A 19 6.51 -6.03 5.87
CA GLU A 19 7.54 -7.04 6.06
C GLU A 19 7.83 -7.25 7.54
N GLY A 20 7.87 -6.17 8.30
CA GLY A 20 8.11 -6.24 9.73
C GLY A 20 7.04 -7.01 10.48
N HIS A 21 5.81 -7.02 9.95
CA HIS A 21 4.70 -7.75 10.55
C HIS A 21 4.46 -9.10 9.88
N GLY A 22 5.30 -9.49 8.94
CA GLY A 22 5.14 -10.74 8.23
C GLY A 22 3.90 -10.77 7.34
N LEU A 23 3.48 -9.62 6.86
CA LEU A 23 2.29 -9.51 6.03
C LEU A 23 2.63 -9.57 4.55
N LYS A 24 1.75 -10.20 3.79
CA LYS A 24 1.85 -10.24 2.34
C LYS A 24 0.64 -9.56 1.74
N ALA A 25 0.73 -9.28 0.43
CA ALA A 25 -0.35 -8.58 -0.24
C ALA A 25 -1.69 -9.30 -0.08
N GLN A 26 -1.67 -10.63 -0.17
CA GLN A 26 -2.90 -11.40 -0.06
C GLN A 26 -3.54 -11.26 1.32
N ASP A 27 -2.75 -10.98 2.33
CA ASP A 27 -3.30 -10.79 3.68
C ASP A 27 -4.16 -9.54 3.73
N LEU A 28 -3.73 -8.48 3.07
CA LEU A 28 -4.51 -7.26 3.01
C LEU A 28 -5.77 -7.45 2.16
N VAL A 29 -5.63 -8.17 1.06
CA VAL A 29 -6.78 -8.44 0.20
C VAL A 29 -7.84 -9.22 0.97
N SER A 30 -7.42 -10.20 1.76
CA SER A 30 -8.34 -11.04 2.50
C SER A 30 -9.12 -10.27 3.58
N ILE A 31 -8.44 -9.31 4.23
CA ILE A 31 -9.08 -8.60 5.33
C ILE A 31 -9.86 -7.37 4.90
N SER A 32 -9.61 -6.91 3.67
CA SER A 32 -10.26 -5.70 3.19
C SER A 32 -11.75 -5.91 3.02
N THR A 33 -12.53 -4.94 3.48
CA THR A 33 -13.96 -4.93 3.27
C THR A 33 -14.34 -4.23 1.99
N GLU A 34 -13.36 -3.67 1.29
CA GLU A 34 -13.56 -2.99 0.04
C GLU A 34 -12.85 -3.73 -1.06
N GLN A 35 -13.15 -3.34 -2.29
CA GLN A 35 -12.55 -4.02 -3.42
C GLN A 35 -11.06 -3.69 -3.50
N LEU A 36 -10.25 -4.65 -3.20
CA LEU A 36 -8.80 -4.50 -3.18
C LEU A 36 -8.19 -5.71 -3.87
N THR A 37 -7.27 -5.45 -4.79
CA THR A 37 -6.63 -6.52 -5.52
C THR A 37 -5.18 -6.67 -5.11
N TYR A 38 -4.67 -7.86 -5.35
CA TYR A 38 -3.27 -8.17 -5.10
C TYR A 38 -2.35 -7.18 -5.85
N LYS A 39 -2.71 -6.86 -7.08
CA LYS A 39 -1.91 -5.97 -7.91
C LYS A 39 -1.87 -4.55 -7.32
N MET A 40 -3.00 -4.11 -6.76
CA MET A 40 -3.05 -2.79 -6.13
C MET A 40 -2.07 -2.69 -4.97
N VAL A 41 -2.04 -3.70 -4.12
CA VAL A 41 -1.12 -3.69 -2.98
C VAL A 41 0.33 -3.74 -3.46
N TYR A 42 0.60 -4.57 -4.44
CA TYR A 42 1.95 -4.69 -4.99
C TYR A 42 2.42 -3.34 -5.53
N ARG A 43 1.58 -2.66 -6.29
CA ARG A 43 1.93 -1.36 -6.84
C ARG A 43 2.17 -0.33 -5.75
N ALA A 44 1.37 -0.39 -4.69
CA ALA A 44 1.53 0.53 -3.57
C ALA A 44 2.91 0.38 -2.93
N CYS A 45 3.33 -0.84 -2.71
CA CYS A 45 4.61 -1.11 -2.09
C CYS A 45 5.78 -0.67 -2.98
N LYS A 46 5.61 -0.79 -4.28
CA LYS A 46 6.66 -0.44 -5.24
C LYS A 46 6.71 1.05 -5.56
N GLY A 47 5.77 1.81 -5.05
CA GLY A 47 5.75 3.24 -5.32
C GLY A 47 5.17 3.60 -6.67
N ARG A 48 4.37 2.72 -7.25
CA ARG A 48 3.67 3.04 -8.48
C ARG A 48 2.51 3.95 -8.16
N ARG A 49 2.23 4.87 -9.07
CA ARG A 49 1.21 5.86 -8.82
C ARG A 49 -0.17 5.23 -8.68
N LEU A 50 -0.85 5.58 -7.60
CA LEU A 50 -2.20 5.11 -7.31
C LEU A 50 -3.07 6.29 -6.94
N THR A 51 -4.38 6.10 -7.08
CA THR A 51 -5.32 7.13 -6.65
C THR A 51 -5.36 7.16 -5.13
N LEU A 52 -5.81 8.30 -4.61
CA LEU A 52 -5.97 8.43 -3.17
C LEU A 52 -6.94 7.39 -2.63
N ASN A 53 -7.98 7.11 -3.40
CA ASN A 53 -8.98 6.14 -2.98
C ASN A 53 -8.36 4.74 -2.77
N VAL A 54 -7.53 4.32 -3.71
CA VAL A 54 -6.87 3.02 -3.60
C VAL A 54 -5.91 3.00 -2.43
N LYS A 55 -5.15 4.07 -2.23
CA LYS A 55 -4.23 4.15 -1.09
C LYS A 55 -4.98 4.08 0.23
N SER A 56 -6.15 4.73 0.31
CA SER A 56 -6.98 4.66 1.52
C SER A 56 -7.44 3.25 1.81
N LYS A 57 -7.85 2.52 0.78
CA LYS A 57 -8.28 1.14 0.97
C LYS A 57 -7.15 0.28 1.52
N ILE A 58 -5.95 0.49 1.00
CA ILE A 58 -4.79 -0.27 1.43
C ILE A 58 -4.44 0.10 2.87
N ARG A 59 -4.46 1.38 3.20
CA ARG A 59 -4.20 1.82 4.58
C ARG A 59 -5.19 1.19 5.55
N ASP A 60 -6.47 1.23 5.21
CA ASP A 60 -7.49 0.69 6.09
C ASP A 60 -7.31 -0.80 6.30
N ALA A 61 -6.99 -1.52 5.23
CA ALA A 61 -6.76 -2.96 5.34
C ALA A 61 -5.55 -3.26 6.21
N LEU A 62 -4.48 -2.50 6.02
CA LEU A 62 -3.27 -2.69 6.81
C LEU A 62 -3.54 -2.42 8.29
N ASN A 63 -4.17 -1.29 8.59
CA ASN A 63 -4.44 -0.92 9.98
C ASN A 63 -5.34 -1.95 10.65
N LYS A 64 -6.32 -2.44 9.93
CA LYS A 64 -7.21 -3.45 10.47
C LYS A 64 -6.47 -4.76 10.72
N SER A 65 -5.53 -5.07 9.87
CA SER A 65 -4.78 -6.32 9.96
C SER A 65 -3.86 -6.36 11.18
N ILE A 66 -3.27 -5.22 11.55
CA ILE A 66 -2.29 -5.19 12.63
C ILE A 66 -2.74 -4.38 13.83
N GLY A 67 -3.96 -3.84 13.81
CA GLY A 67 -4.47 -3.09 14.95
C GLY A 67 -3.79 -1.76 15.18
N GLU A 68 -3.36 -1.11 14.10
CA GLU A 68 -2.68 0.18 14.18
C GLU A 68 -3.51 1.26 13.49
N GLU A 69 -3.01 2.49 13.58
CA GLU A 69 -3.67 3.63 12.96
C GLU A 69 -2.68 4.47 12.18
N TYR A 70 -1.99 3.84 11.25
CA TYR A 70 -1.06 4.56 10.39
C TYR A 70 -1.79 5.57 9.52
N SER A 71 -1.16 6.72 9.34
CA SER A 71 -1.68 7.74 8.43
C SER A 71 -1.16 7.46 7.02
N MET A 72 -1.77 8.15 6.05
CA MET A 72 -1.30 8.03 4.67
C MET A 72 0.14 8.47 4.53
N GLU A 73 0.52 9.50 5.26
CA GLU A 73 1.87 10.04 5.17
C GLU A 73 2.92 9.09 5.74
N GLU A 74 2.52 8.25 6.68
CA GLU A 74 3.43 7.28 7.24
C GLU A 74 3.64 6.08 6.32
N LEU A 75 2.69 5.83 5.44
CA LEU A 75 2.74 4.67 4.56
C LEU A 75 3.26 4.99 3.17
N PHE A 76 3.00 6.19 2.68
CA PHE A 76 3.33 6.56 1.31
C PHE A 76 4.06 7.90 1.28
N THR A 77 5.05 7.98 0.41
CA THR A 77 5.78 9.24 0.22
C THR A 77 5.19 10.08 -0.92
N TYR A 78 4.11 9.63 -1.51
CA TYR A 78 3.51 10.34 -2.63
C TYR A 78 2.01 10.50 -2.46
#